data_5763a2ad796c77757d8990f5871317c7
#
_entry.id   5763a2ad796c77757d8990f5871317c7
#
_cell.length_a   1.000
_cell.length_b   1.000
_cell.length_c   1.000
_cell.angle_alpha   90.00
_cell.angle_beta   90.00
_cell.angle_gamma   90.00
#
_symmetry.space_group_name_H-M   'P 1'
#
loop_
_entity.id
_entity.type
_entity.pdbx_description
1 polymer ?
#
loop_
_entity_poly.entity_id
_entity_poly.type
_entity_poly.pdbx_seq_one_letter_code
_entity_poly.pdbx_strand_id
1 'polypeptide(L)'
;MANEIEFKIEITKDEYKEFEKNNKNLIEGYVHKSDEFYNCPTKGNVIRIRKSDDEYYLCYKNKNFKGKVEVTDEYETKIEDPDVFRHIMEALNVSVFFTKKKDAMEVVFKNDPMKDKYNIEFVIVNDKFYYIEIEWIADFTNKIRNSNDVIEFLEGKIKELGFDPRNKDPRTWVQIVKDDNPMKSRDTIDIA
;
A
#
# COMPACT_ATOMS: atom_id res chain seq x y z
N MET A 1 -0.31 10.45 -11.85
CA MET A 1 -1.50 9.67 -12.24
C MET A 1 -1.04 8.29 -12.65
N ALA A 2 -1.39 7.26 -11.89
CA ALA A 2 -0.96 5.89 -12.13
C ALA A 2 -2.14 4.91 -12.11
N ASN A 3 -2.01 3.82 -12.84
CA ASN A 3 -2.89 2.67 -12.71
C ASN A 3 -2.06 1.57 -12.05
N GLU A 4 -2.46 1.13 -10.87
CA GLU A 4 -1.71 0.21 -10.04
C GLU A 4 -2.40 -1.14 -9.93
N ILE A 5 -1.59 -2.19 -9.88
CA ILE A 5 -2.03 -3.53 -9.48
C ILE A 5 -1.17 -3.91 -8.29
N GLU A 6 -1.78 -4.07 -7.13
CA GLU A 6 -1.07 -4.39 -5.90
C GLU A 6 -1.68 -5.60 -5.19
N PHE A 7 -0.85 -6.31 -4.45
CA PHE A 7 -1.29 -7.22 -3.40
C PHE A 7 -0.27 -7.27 -2.26
N LYS A 8 -0.71 -7.78 -1.15
CA LYS A 8 0.14 -7.93 0.03
C LYS A 8 0.04 -9.33 0.60
N ILE A 9 1.11 -9.76 1.26
CA ILE A 9 1.26 -11.06 1.90
C ILE A 9 1.68 -10.84 3.34
N GLU A 10 0.93 -11.42 4.28
CA GLU A 10 1.31 -11.40 5.68
C GLU A 10 2.53 -12.30 5.91
N ILE A 11 3.50 -11.80 6.66
CA ILE A 11 4.69 -12.52 7.08
C ILE A 11 4.89 -12.38 8.58
N THR A 12 5.67 -13.25 9.16
CA THR A 12 6.04 -13.17 10.56
C THR A 12 7.17 -12.15 10.77
N LYS A 13 7.31 -11.67 12.00
CA LYS A 13 8.45 -10.84 12.40
C LYS A 13 9.82 -11.55 12.18
N ASP A 14 9.84 -12.86 12.36
CA ASP A 14 11.08 -13.63 12.19
C ASP A 14 11.44 -13.77 10.71
N GLU A 15 10.46 -14.01 9.83
CA GLU A 15 10.66 -13.99 8.36
C GLU A 15 11.15 -12.63 7.86
N TYR A 16 10.59 -11.53 8.37
CA TYR A 16 11.07 -10.19 8.05
C TYR A 16 12.56 -10.02 8.42
N LYS A 17 12.92 -10.35 9.65
CA LYS A 17 14.31 -10.21 10.14
C LYS A 17 15.28 -11.14 9.43
N GLU A 18 14.86 -12.36 9.13
CA GLU A 18 15.66 -13.31 8.39
C GLU A 18 15.92 -12.84 6.97
N PHE A 19 14.88 -12.31 6.30
CA PHE A 19 15.01 -11.71 4.97
C PHE A 19 15.99 -10.53 5.01
N GLU A 20 15.79 -9.57 5.90
CA GLU A 20 16.65 -8.38 6.06
C GLU A 20 18.13 -8.77 6.28
N LYS A 21 18.38 -9.79 7.10
CA LYS A 21 19.74 -10.27 7.39
C LYS A 21 20.43 -10.91 6.19
N ASN A 22 19.66 -11.74 5.44
CA ASN A 22 20.21 -12.61 4.41
C ASN A 22 20.24 -11.97 3.01
N ASN A 23 19.47 -10.91 2.75
CA ASN A 23 19.28 -10.32 1.43
C ASN A 23 19.72 -8.86 1.33
N LYS A 24 20.77 -8.46 2.05
CA LYS A 24 21.27 -7.06 2.07
C LYS A 24 21.61 -6.50 0.68
N ASN A 25 21.96 -7.36 -0.26
CA ASN A 25 22.25 -6.97 -1.65
C ASN A 25 21.01 -6.56 -2.44
N LEU A 26 19.81 -6.94 -2.00
CA LEU A 26 18.54 -6.57 -2.60
C LEU A 26 17.93 -5.33 -1.95
N ILE A 27 18.35 -4.97 -0.74
CA ILE A 27 17.82 -3.82 -0.01
C ILE A 27 18.39 -2.55 -0.62
N GLU A 28 17.52 -1.64 -1.06
CA GLU A 28 17.89 -0.33 -1.59
C GLU A 28 17.89 0.75 -0.51
N GLY A 29 16.88 0.72 0.35
CA GLY A 29 16.72 1.73 1.39
C GLY A 29 15.61 1.42 2.38
N TYR A 30 15.42 2.37 3.28
CA TYR A 30 14.32 2.37 4.25
C TYR A 30 13.60 3.70 4.18
N VAL A 31 12.27 3.67 4.17
CA VAL A 31 11.41 4.85 4.08
C VAL A 31 10.37 4.82 5.19
N HIS A 32 10.20 5.95 5.86
CA HIS A 32 9.17 6.12 6.89
C HIS A 32 7.97 6.86 6.32
N LYS A 33 6.79 6.24 6.36
CA LYS A 33 5.55 6.82 5.84
C LYS A 33 4.52 6.94 6.95
N SER A 34 3.81 8.08 7.01
CA SER A 34 2.62 8.22 7.84
C SER A 34 1.45 8.73 7.01
N ASP A 35 0.31 8.07 7.14
CA ASP A 35 -0.88 8.32 6.34
C ASP A 35 -2.03 8.81 7.22
N GLU A 36 -2.71 9.86 6.78
CA GLU A 36 -4.00 10.32 7.29
C GLU A 36 -5.07 10.02 6.22
N PHE A 37 -6.03 9.17 6.54
CA PHE A 37 -7.10 8.78 5.62
C PHE A 37 -8.37 9.55 5.97
N TYR A 38 -8.96 10.20 4.96
CA TYR A 38 -10.14 11.02 5.08
C TYR A 38 -11.37 10.31 4.52
N ASN A 39 -12.52 10.52 5.18
CA ASN A 39 -13.80 10.02 4.69
C ASN A 39 -14.10 10.60 3.30
N CYS A 40 -14.21 9.73 2.30
CA CYS A 40 -14.61 10.13 0.96
C CYS A 40 -16.13 9.93 0.79
N PRO A 41 -16.86 10.89 0.19
CA PRO A 41 -18.31 10.74 -0.08
C PRO A 41 -18.62 9.58 -1.01
N THR A 42 -17.68 9.22 -1.88
CA THR A 42 -17.84 8.12 -2.83
C THR A 42 -17.32 6.83 -2.22
N LYS A 43 -18.19 5.84 -2.08
CA LYS A 43 -17.85 4.52 -1.55
C LYS A 43 -16.71 3.87 -2.36
N GLY A 44 -15.76 3.28 -1.64
CA GLY A 44 -14.59 2.61 -2.24
C GLY A 44 -13.44 3.53 -2.59
N ASN A 45 -13.64 4.85 -2.55
CA ASN A 45 -12.59 5.82 -2.82
C ASN A 45 -11.90 6.24 -1.52
N VAL A 46 -10.63 6.63 -1.66
CA VAL A 46 -9.79 7.05 -0.54
C VAL A 46 -9.15 8.38 -0.85
N ILE A 47 -9.25 9.33 0.07
CA ILE A 47 -8.42 10.53 0.11
C ILE A 47 -7.41 10.34 1.22
N ARG A 48 -6.15 10.62 0.93
CA ARG A 48 -5.06 10.41 1.89
C ARG A 48 -4.06 11.56 1.80
N ILE A 49 -3.64 12.07 2.94
CA ILE A 49 -2.39 12.84 3.05
C ILE A 49 -1.33 11.87 3.56
N ARG A 50 -0.23 11.75 2.82
CA ARG A 50 0.94 10.96 3.19
C ARG A 50 2.10 11.89 3.51
N LYS A 51 2.73 11.66 4.65
CA LYS A 51 4.10 12.11 4.88
C LYS A 51 5.02 10.94 4.55
N SER A 52 5.99 11.16 3.66
CA SER A 52 7.05 10.20 3.33
C SER A 52 8.37 10.89 3.61
N ASP A 53 9.06 10.45 4.66
CA ASP A 53 10.18 11.15 5.27
C ASP A 53 9.84 12.63 5.53
N ASP A 54 10.40 13.59 4.79
CA ASP A 54 10.15 15.03 4.96
C ASP A 54 9.19 15.62 3.91
N GLU A 55 8.65 14.82 3.01
CA GLU A 55 7.76 15.25 1.93
C GLU A 55 6.31 14.88 2.18
N TYR A 56 5.39 15.73 1.71
CA TYR A 56 3.96 15.48 1.83
C TYR A 56 3.32 15.30 0.45
N TYR A 57 2.39 14.35 0.38
CA TYR A 57 1.65 14.01 -0.82
C TYR A 57 0.15 13.93 -0.53
N LEU A 58 -0.65 14.52 -1.41
CA LEU A 58 -2.08 14.29 -1.46
C LEU A 58 -2.35 13.20 -2.47
N CYS A 59 -3.10 12.20 -2.07
CA CYS A 59 -3.45 11.07 -2.90
C CYS A 59 -4.96 10.85 -2.89
N TYR A 60 -5.52 10.58 -4.07
CA TYR A 60 -6.88 10.06 -4.24
C TYR A 60 -6.79 8.72 -4.96
N LYS A 61 -7.39 7.69 -4.38
CA LYS A 61 -7.45 6.34 -4.95
C LYS A 61 -8.88 5.94 -5.23
N ASN A 62 -9.14 5.48 -6.45
CA ASN A 62 -10.36 4.78 -6.83
C ASN A 62 -10.04 3.27 -6.86
N LYS A 63 -10.47 2.57 -5.80
CA LYS A 63 -10.10 1.18 -5.54
C LYS A 63 -11.11 0.19 -6.10
N ASN A 64 -10.62 -0.79 -6.84
CA ASN A 64 -11.34 -1.96 -7.29
C ASN A 64 -10.56 -3.23 -6.91
N PHE A 65 -11.24 -4.36 -6.85
CA PHE A 65 -10.61 -5.65 -6.54
C PHE A 65 -10.87 -6.68 -7.64
N LYS A 66 -9.83 -7.41 -8.01
CA LYS A 66 -9.89 -8.60 -8.85
C LYS A 66 -9.43 -9.81 -8.02
N GLY A 67 -10.39 -10.52 -7.42
CA GLY A 67 -10.08 -11.55 -6.43
C GLY A 67 -9.40 -10.94 -5.19
N LYS A 68 -8.16 -11.37 -4.92
CA LYS A 68 -7.35 -10.89 -3.79
C LYS A 68 -6.36 -9.77 -4.18
N VAL A 69 -6.49 -9.22 -5.37
CA VAL A 69 -5.58 -8.21 -5.93
C VAL A 69 -6.31 -6.89 -6.05
N GLU A 70 -5.73 -5.82 -5.53
CA GLU A 70 -6.23 -4.47 -5.67
C GLU A 70 -5.83 -3.90 -7.04
N VAL A 71 -6.79 -3.29 -7.73
CA VAL A 71 -6.59 -2.56 -8.99
C VAL A 71 -7.07 -1.14 -8.78
N THR A 72 -6.16 -0.17 -8.85
CA THR A 72 -6.44 1.20 -8.42
C THR A 72 -6.09 2.19 -9.52
N ASP A 73 -6.97 3.19 -9.71
CA ASP A 73 -6.59 4.44 -10.37
C ASP A 73 -6.13 5.42 -9.28
N GLU A 74 -4.86 5.78 -9.28
CA GLU A 74 -4.26 6.69 -8.31
C GLU A 74 -3.91 8.04 -8.91
N TYR A 75 -4.26 9.09 -8.18
CA TYR A 75 -3.92 10.48 -8.46
C TYR A 75 -3.15 11.01 -7.27
N GLU A 76 -1.86 11.23 -7.44
CA GLU A 76 -0.99 11.74 -6.39
C GLU A 76 -0.30 13.02 -6.82
N THR A 77 -0.15 13.95 -5.90
CA THR A 77 0.60 15.19 -6.09
C THR A 77 1.32 15.57 -4.80
N LYS A 78 2.55 16.07 -4.94
CA LYS A 78 3.28 16.66 -3.83
C LYS A 78 2.57 17.94 -3.38
N ILE A 79 2.50 18.16 -2.06
CA ILE A 79 1.94 19.36 -1.45
C ILE A 79 3.00 20.03 -0.58
N GLU A 80 3.10 21.35 -0.67
CA GLU A 80 4.07 22.14 0.09
C GLU A 80 3.56 22.43 1.51
N ASP A 81 2.26 22.66 1.66
CA ASP A 81 1.60 23.00 2.93
C ASP A 81 0.47 22.02 3.24
N PRO A 82 0.76 20.96 4.03
CA PRO A 82 -0.27 19.99 4.40
C PRO A 82 -1.33 20.57 5.34
N ASP A 83 -1.03 21.65 6.11
CA ASP A 83 -1.98 22.22 7.06
C ASP A 83 -3.08 22.99 6.34
N VAL A 84 -2.77 23.69 5.26
CA VAL A 84 -3.79 24.28 4.39
C VAL A 84 -4.75 23.20 3.87
N PHE A 85 -4.23 22.05 3.50
CA PHE A 85 -5.06 20.93 3.05
C PHE A 85 -5.95 20.37 4.16
N ARG A 86 -5.42 20.23 5.37
CA ARG A 86 -6.20 19.79 6.55
C ARG A 86 -7.34 20.76 6.84
N HIS A 87 -7.08 22.09 6.81
CA HIS A 87 -8.10 23.11 6.99
C HIS A 87 -9.17 23.07 5.89
N ILE A 88 -8.80 22.81 4.62
CA ILE A 88 -9.76 22.64 3.55
C ILE A 88 -10.68 21.44 3.81
N MET A 89 -10.11 20.28 4.20
CA MET A 89 -10.90 19.09 4.52
C MET A 89 -11.85 19.35 5.71
N GLU A 90 -11.38 20.03 6.74
CA GLU A 90 -12.19 20.43 7.88
C GLU A 90 -13.36 21.36 7.46
N ALA A 91 -13.08 22.37 6.65
CA ALA A 91 -14.10 23.29 6.13
C ALA A 91 -15.16 22.58 5.25
N LEU A 92 -14.77 21.47 4.60
CA LEU A 92 -15.67 20.61 3.83
C LEU A 92 -16.38 19.54 4.69
N ASN A 93 -16.18 19.55 6.01
CA ASN A 93 -16.65 18.52 6.95
C ASN A 93 -16.15 17.10 6.61
N VAL A 94 -14.96 17.01 6.02
CA VAL A 94 -14.29 15.74 5.73
C VAL A 94 -13.27 15.46 6.83
N SER A 95 -13.52 14.43 7.62
CA SER A 95 -12.69 14.11 8.80
C SER A 95 -11.74 12.94 8.55
N VAL A 96 -10.64 12.93 9.31
CA VAL A 96 -9.75 11.76 9.38
C VAL A 96 -10.49 10.64 10.13
N PHE A 97 -10.59 9.47 9.50
CA PHE A 97 -11.20 8.29 10.10
C PHE A 97 -10.21 7.18 10.44
N PHE A 98 -9.00 7.26 9.89
CA PHE A 98 -7.95 6.26 10.08
C PHE A 98 -6.57 6.87 9.87
N THR A 99 -5.61 6.47 10.68
CA THR A 99 -4.20 6.82 10.52
C THR A 99 -3.34 5.56 10.48
N LYS A 100 -2.25 5.59 9.74
CA LYS A 100 -1.32 4.47 9.60
C LYS A 100 0.12 4.98 9.59
N LYS A 101 0.99 4.34 10.35
CA LYS A 101 2.45 4.47 10.21
C LYS A 101 2.97 3.25 9.47
N LYS A 102 3.92 3.44 8.58
CA LYS A 102 4.55 2.37 7.81
C LYS A 102 6.05 2.60 7.72
N ASP A 103 6.81 1.67 8.25
CA ASP A 103 8.25 1.56 8.00
C ASP A 103 8.44 0.56 6.87
N ALA A 104 9.00 1.00 5.77
CA ALA A 104 9.19 0.20 4.57
C ALA A 104 10.67 -0.02 4.30
N MET A 105 11.04 -1.27 4.06
CA MET A 105 12.32 -1.69 3.51
C MET A 105 12.12 -1.95 2.03
N GLU A 106 12.72 -1.10 1.20
CA GLU A 106 12.61 -1.20 -0.26
C GLU A 106 13.52 -2.27 -0.82
N VAL A 107 12.97 -3.15 -1.65
CA VAL A 107 13.67 -4.30 -2.23
C VAL A 107 13.69 -4.20 -3.74
N VAL A 108 14.88 -4.29 -4.34
CA VAL A 108 15.09 -4.12 -5.78
C VAL A 108 15.94 -5.24 -6.35
N PHE A 109 15.44 -5.87 -7.41
CA PHE A 109 16.23 -6.76 -8.26
C PHE A 109 17.02 -5.94 -9.29
N LYS A 110 18.25 -5.53 -8.93
CA LYS A 110 19.08 -4.57 -9.70
C LYS A 110 19.27 -4.93 -11.17
N ASN A 111 19.30 -6.21 -11.51
CA ASN A 111 19.49 -6.71 -12.87
C ASN A 111 18.18 -7.02 -13.61
N ASP A 112 17.03 -6.75 -13.01
CA ASP A 112 15.74 -6.95 -13.66
C ASP A 112 15.47 -5.80 -14.64
N PRO A 113 15.24 -6.08 -15.94
CA PRO A 113 14.91 -5.03 -16.91
C PRO A 113 13.57 -4.34 -16.63
N MET A 114 12.71 -4.94 -15.80
CA MET A 114 11.41 -4.40 -15.41
C MET A 114 11.41 -3.69 -14.06
N LYS A 115 12.57 -3.54 -13.40
CA LYS A 115 12.70 -3.00 -12.04
C LYS A 115 12.00 -1.65 -11.82
N ASP A 116 11.93 -0.81 -12.85
CA ASP A 116 11.29 0.52 -12.78
C ASP A 116 9.77 0.47 -13.04
N LYS A 117 9.19 -0.72 -13.16
CA LYS A 117 7.76 -0.94 -13.41
C LYS A 117 7.02 -1.50 -12.21
N TYR A 118 7.73 -1.91 -11.18
CA TYR A 118 7.13 -2.47 -9.97
C TYR A 118 7.94 -2.08 -8.74
N ASN A 119 7.27 -2.03 -7.60
CA ASN A 119 7.89 -1.83 -6.30
C ASN A 119 7.64 -3.05 -5.41
N ILE A 120 8.62 -3.36 -4.56
CA ILE A 120 8.50 -4.36 -3.49
C ILE A 120 8.93 -3.69 -2.19
N GLU A 121 8.06 -3.74 -1.20
CA GLU A 121 8.34 -3.25 0.14
C GLU A 121 8.07 -4.34 1.18
N PHE A 122 9.04 -4.58 2.05
CA PHE A 122 8.79 -5.29 3.31
C PHE A 122 8.41 -4.25 4.35
N VAL A 123 7.20 -4.34 4.87
CA VAL A 123 6.63 -3.27 5.68
C VAL A 123 6.33 -3.70 7.10
N ILE A 124 6.55 -2.77 8.04
CA ILE A 124 6.05 -2.86 9.40
C ILE A 124 5.00 -1.76 9.55
N VAL A 125 3.75 -2.15 9.78
CA VAL A 125 2.65 -1.19 9.94
C VAL A 125 2.26 -1.11 11.42
N ASN A 126 2.21 0.12 11.95
CA ASN A 126 1.87 0.44 13.34
C ASN A 126 2.70 -0.38 14.36
N ASP A 127 3.99 -0.62 14.07
CA ASP A 127 4.95 -1.38 14.89
C ASP A 127 4.55 -2.86 15.16
N LYS A 128 3.55 -3.38 14.43
CA LYS A 128 2.91 -4.65 14.78
C LYS A 128 2.71 -5.60 13.61
N PHE A 129 2.29 -5.11 12.45
CA PHE A 129 1.90 -5.93 11.31
C PHE A 129 3.04 -6.00 10.31
N TYR A 130 3.48 -7.20 9.97
CA TYR A 130 4.57 -7.46 9.05
C TYR A 130 4.01 -7.99 7.74
N TYR A 131 4.29 -7.30 6.62
CA TYR A 131 3.79 -7.67 5.30
C TYR A 131 4.86 -7.46 4.23
N ILE A 132 4.70 -8.17 3.11
CA ILE A 132 5.30 -7.80 1.83
C ILE A 132 4.21 -7.13 1.02
N GLU A 133 4.43 -5.90 0.58
CA GLU A 133 3.62 -5.22 -0.44
C GLU A 133 4.36 -5.29 -1.77
N ILE A 134 3.66 -5.66 -2.83
CA ILE A 134 4.19 -5.62 -4.19
C ILE A 134 3.16 -4.97 -5.09
N GLU A 135 3.61 -4.01 -5.88
CA GLU A 135 2.76 -3.25 -6.78
C GLU A 135 3.41 -3.10 -8.15
N TRP A 136 2.58 -3.12 -9.18
CA TRP A 136 2.94 -2.72 -10.54
C TRP A 136 2.39 -1.34 -10.80
N ILE A 137 3.24 -0.45 -11.31
CA ILE A 137 2.91 0.94 -11.62
C ILE A 137 2.90 1.13 -13.13
N ALA A 138 1.74 1.46 -13.69
CA ALA A 138 1.62 1.87 -15.07
C ALA A 138 1.18 3.34 -15.14
N ASP A 139 1.79 4.11 -16.03
CA ASP A 139 1.27 5.43 -16.33
C ASP A 139 -0.05 5.33 -17.14
N PHE A 140 -0.86 6.40 -17.17
CA PHE A 140 -2.14 6.43 -17.88
C PHE A 140 -2.01 6.27 -19.40
N THR A 141 -0.82 6.45 -19.96
CA THR A 141 -0.57 6.31 -21.40
C THR A 141 -0.42 4.84 -21.79
N ASN A 142 0.01 4.01 -20.84
CA ASN A 142 0.21 2.58 -20.99
C ASN A 142 -0.72 1.78 -20.07
N LYS A 143 -2.04 1.89 -20.29
CA LYS A 143 -3.01 1.06 -19.55
C LYS A 143 -2.60 -0.40 -19.62
N ILE A 144 -2.55 -1.04 -18.46
CA ILE A 144 -2.25 -2.46 -18.33
C ILE A 144 -3.23 -3.23 -19.24
N ARG A 145 -2.73 -3.74 -20.35
CA ARG A 145 -3.56 -4.43 -21.35
C ARG A 145 -4.07 -5.78 -20.86
N ASN A 146 -3.29 -6.44 -20.00
CA ASN A 146 -3.66 -7.72 -19.42
C ASN A 146 -3.24 -7.78 -17.94
N SER A 147 -4.19 -7.56 -17.05
CA SER A 147 -3.95 -7.60 -15.60
C SER A 147 -3.54 -8.98 -15.09
N ASN A 148 -3.88 -10.08 -15.80
CA ASN A 148 -3.49 -11.42 -15.37
C ASN A 148 -1.98 -11.64 -15.56
N ASP A 149 -1.42 -11.19 -16.68
CA ASP A 149 0.02 -11.33 -16.95
C ASP A 149 0.84 -10.54 -15.92
N VAL A 150 0.35 -9.34 -15.54
CA VAL A 150 0.98 -8.54 -14.50
C VAL A 150 0.91 -9.26 -13.14
N ILE A 151 -0.25 -9.79 -12.77
CA ILE A 151 -0.41 -10.53 -11.52
C ILE A 151 0.54 -11.74 -11.49
N GLU A 152 0.61 -12.50 -12.58
CA GLU A 152 1.52 -13.66 -12.69
C GLU A 152 2.99 -13.25 -12.56
N PHE A 153 3.37 -12.14 -13.20
CA PHE A 153 4.71 -11.57 -13.05
C PHE A 153 5.03 -11.22 -11.61
N LEU A 154 4.15 -10.48 -10.93
CA LEU A 154 4.34 -10.09 -9.52
C LEU A 154 4.39 -11.33 -8.59
N GLU A 155 3.55 -12.34 -8.85
CA GLU A 155 3.62 -13.63 -8.13
C GLU A 155 4.95 -14.34 -8.33
N GLY A 156 5.50 -14.24 -9.53
CA GLY A 156 6.85 -14.74 -9.85
C GLY A 156 7.91 -14.07 -8.97
N LYS A 157 7.85 -12.75 -8.83
CA LYS A 157 8.79 -12.00 -7.98
C LYS A 157 8.69 -12.38 -6.50
N ILE A 158 7.49 -12.59 -5.99
CA ILE A 158 7.29 -13.09 -4.62
C ILE A 158 7.93 -14.47 -4.42
N LYS A 159 7.79 -15.38 -5.40
CA LYS A 159 8.43 -16.70 -5.36
C LYS A 159 9.96 -16.59 -5.40
N GLU A 160 10.53 -15.68 -6.20
CA GLU A 160 11.96 -15.40 -6.26
C GLU A 160 12.51 -14.94 -4.89
N LEU A 161 11.69 -14.25 -4.06
CA LEU A 161 12.02 -13.87 -2.69
C LEU A 161 11.85 -15.00 -1.67
N GLY A 162 11.34 -16.17 -2.09
CA GLY A 162 11.12 -17.34 -1.22
C GLY A 162 9.77 -17.38 -0.52
N PHE A 163 8.80 -16.55 -0.91
CA PHE A 163 7.47 -16.50 -0.31
C PHE A 163 6.38 -17.11 -1.20
N ASP A 164 5.27 -17.53 -0.59
CA ASP A 164 4.15 -18.13 -1.30
C ASP A 164 3.09 -17.08 -1.70
N PRO A 165 2.93 -16.77 -2.99
CA PRO A 165 1.95 -15.78 -3.44
C PRO A 165 0.49 -16.19 -3.23
N ARG A 166 0.20 -17.45 -2.85
CA ARG A 166 -1.16 -17.89 -2.49
C ARG A 166 -1.63 -17.30 -1.17
N ASN A 167 -0.70 -16.84 -0.31
CA ASN A 167 -0.96 -16.23 0.98
C ASN A 167 -1.34 -14.74 0.88
N LYS A 168 -1.86 -14.29 -0.28
CA LYS A 168 -2.37 -12.92 -0.44
C LYS A 168 -3.46 -12.61 0.57
N ASP A 169 -3.30 -11.49 1.28
CA ASP A 169 -4.32 -10.94 2.16
C ASP A 169 -5.19 -9.91 1.39
N PRO A 170 -6.48 -10.20 1.16
CA PRO A 170 -7.37 -9.30 0.42
C PRO A 170 -7.87 -8.12 1.26
N ARG A 171 -7.64 -8.13 2.58
CA ARG A 171 -8.13 -7.06 3.48
C ARG A 171 -7.43 -5.75 3.21
N THR A 172 -8.15 -4.66 3.31
CA THR A 172 -7.55 -3.31 3.34
C THR A 172 -6.77 -3.11 4.65
N TRP A 173 -5.84 -2.14 4.67
CA TRP A 173 -5.15 -1.78 5.92
C TRP A 173 -6.09 -1.36 7.04
N VAL A 174 -7.19 -0.69 6.70
CA VAL A 174 -8.24 -0.34 7.67
C VAL A 174 -8.84 -1.59 8.31
N GLN A 175 -9.12 -2.62 7.50
CA GLN A 175 -9.65 -3.90 8.01
C GLN A 175 -8.61 -4.63 8.87
N ILE A 176 -7.37 -4.76 8.39
CA ILE A 176 -6.29 -5.43 9.13
C ILE A 176 -6.11 -4.81 10.53
N VAL A 177 -6.00 -3.48 10.59
CA VAL A 177 -5.78 -2.79 11.87
C VAL A 177 -7.02 -2.82 12.78
N LYS A 178 -8.23 -2.83 12.21
CA LYS A 178 -9.48 -2.93 12.99
C LYS A 178 -9.74 -4.35 13.50
N ASP A 179 -9.47 -5.38 12.71
CA ASP A 179 -9.67 -6.78 13.08
C ASP A 179 -8.84 -7.17 14.31
N ASP A 180 -7.69 -6.50 14.50
CA ASP A 180 -6.84 -6.72 15.66
C ASP A 180 -7.35 -6.05 16.95
N ASN A 181 -8.44 -5.27 16.89
CA ASN A 181 -9.12 -4.69 18.04
C ASN A 181 -10.55 -5.26 18.15
N PRO A 182 -10.74 -6.47 18.70
CA PRO A 182 -12.02 -7.18 18.68
C PRO A 182 -13.17 -6.47 19.40
N MET A 183 -12.88 -5.49 20.25
CA MET A 183 -13.91 -4.69 20.93
C MET A 183 -14.55 -3.61 20.03
N LYS A 184 -13.87 -3.16 18.98
CA LYS A 184 -14.40 -2.16 18.02
C LYS A 184 -15.06 -2.78 16.77
N SER A 185 -14.83 -4.06 16.50
CA SER A 185 -15.36 -4.72 15.31
C SER A 185 -16.85 -5.11 15.41
N ARG A 186 -17.43 -5.07 16.60
CA ARG A 186 -18.84 -5.48 16.80
C ARG A 186 -19.87 -4.39 16.52
N ASP A 187 -19.46 -3.11 16.44
CA ASP A 187 -20.39 -1.99 16.30
C ASP A 187 -20.44 -1.37 14.88
N THR A 188 -19.76 -1.94 13.88
CA THR A 188 -19.71 -1.36 12.53
C THR A 188 -19.72 -2.40 11.41
N ILE A 189 -20.52 -3.46 11.57
CA ILE A 189 -20.88 -4.36 10.44
C ILE A 189 -22.23 -3.91 9.88
N ASP A 190 -22.27 -2.71 9.31
CA ASP A 190 -23.34 -2.28 8.42
C ASP A 190 -22.81 -1.20 7.48
N ILE A 191 -21.84 -1.57 6.63
CA ILE A 191 -21.55 -0.88 5.38
C ILE A 191 -21.34 -1.96 4.33
N ALA A 192 -22.47 -2.51 3.91
CA ALA A 192 -22.57 -3.24 2.67
C ALA A 192 -22.39 -2.29 1.48
#